data_e9a5e1ed99b9947c6fc450f1c0e0f6ce
#
_entry.id   e9a5e1ed99b9947c6fc450f1c0e0f6ce
#
_cell.length_a   1.000
_cell.length_b   1.000
_cell.length_c   1.000
_cell.angle_alpha   90.00
_cell.angle_beta   90.00
_cell.angle_gamma   90.00
#
_symmetry.space_group_name_H-M   'P 1'
#
loop_
_entity.id
_entity.type
_entity.pdbx_description
1 polymer ?
#
loop_
_entity_poly.entity_id
_entity_poly.type
_entity_poly.pdbx_seq_one_letter_code
_entity_poly.pdbx_strand_id
1 'polypeptide(L)'
;MSTDKKGGIDVIDRPPEKKKQPPKPPRKFKVIYHNDDFTPMEFVSWTLMAYFNKSQAEADSIMFEVHKLGAAVAGIYDYQIAEQKVYEVMELAK
;
A
#
# COMPACT_ATOMS: atom_id res chain seq x y z
N MET A 1 -6.79 13.60 6.65
CA MET A 1 -7.11 13.59 5.70
C MET A 1 -7.88 12.60 5.26
N SER A 2 -8.78 12.63 4.80
CA SER A 2 -9.54 11.72 4.52
C SER A 2 -9.30 11.25 3.33
N THR A 3 -9.38 10.16 3.08
CA THR A 3 -9.18 9.69 1.99
C THR A 3 -10.19 9.01 1.48
N ASP A 4 -10.53 9.09 0.37
CA ASP A 4 -11.48 8.36 -0.19
C ASP A 4 -10.93 7.16 -0.61
N LYS A 5 -11.23 6.12 -0.13
CA LYS A 5 -10.78 4.92 -0.49
C LYS A 5 -11.32 4.51 -1.72
N LYS A 6 -10.69 4.50 -2.79
CA LYS A 6 -11.21 4.09 -3.93
C LYS A 6 -10.48 3.00 -4.40
N GLY A 7 -10.39 2.07 -4.54
CA GLY A 7 -9.70 1.04 -5.20
C GLY A 7 -8.98 0.09 -4.43
N GLY A 8 -8.94 0.10 -3.34
CA GLY A 8 -8.32 -0.92 -2.58
C GLY A 8 -6.87 -0.73 -2.27
N ILE A 9 -6.35 0.45 -2.47
CA ILE A 9 -4.98 0.71 -2.05
C ILE A 9 -4.97 2.04 -1.36
N ASP A 10 -4.21 2.16 -0.33
CA ASP A 10 -4.23 3.34 0.50
C ASP A 10 -2.90 3.55 1.18
N VAL A 11 -2.66 4.75 1.64
CA VAL A 11 -1.48 5.07 2.41
C VAL A 11 -1.92 5.38 3.81
N ILE A 12 -1.34 4.71 4.78
CA ILE A 12 -1.68 4.96 6.15
C ILE A 12 -0.67 5.88 6.73
N ASP A 13 -1.14 7.02 7.21
CA ASP A 13 -0.30 7.99 7.82
C ASP A 13 -0.29 7.74 9.29
N ARG A 14 0.80 7.33 9.88
CA ARG A 14 0.84 7.08 11.26
C ARG A 14 0.88 8.32 12.00
N PRO A 15 0.16 8.52 12.98
CA PRO A 15 0.13 9.73 13.74
C PRO A 15 1.45 10.00 14.37
N PRO A 16 1.86 11.19 14.42
CA PRO A 16 3.14 11.49 15.02
C PRO A 16 3.10 11.36 16.50
N GLU A 17 4.20 11.04 17.08
CA GLU A 17 4.28 10.97 18.46
C GLU A 17 4.50 12.32 18.98
N LYS A 18 3.99 12.66 20.05
CA LYS A 18 4.15 13.94 20.57
C LYS A 18 5.33 14.08 21.41
N LYS A 19 6.42 13.48 21.22
CA LYS A 19 7.51 13.63 22.03
C LYS A 19 8.41 14.68 21.53
N LYS A 20 9.06 15.35 22.32
CA LYS A 20 9.94 16.31 21.94
C LYS A 20 11.21 15.69 21.72
N GLN A 21 11.56 15.04 20.75
CA GLN A 21 12.75 14.42 20.57
C GLN A 21 13.64 15.15 19.64
N PRO A 22 14.86 14.89 19.56
CA PRO A 22 15.79 15.50 18.62
C PRO A 22 15.37 15.15 17.25
N PRO A 23 15.96 15.67 16.25
CA PRO A 23 15.61 15.36 14.90
C PRO A 23 15.60 13.89 14.68
N LYS A 24 14.56 13.35 14.15
CA LYS A 24 14.52 11.97 13.94
C LYS A 24 14.50 11.68 12.50
N PRO A 25 14.72 10.47 12.10
CA PRO A 25 14.71 10.07 10.70
C PRO A 25 13.33 10.28 10.13
N PRO A 26 13.21 10.35 8.84
CA PRO A 26 11.91 10.51 8.23
C PRO A 26 11.01 9.36 8.60
N ARG A 27 9.74 9.64 8.76
CA ARG A 27 8.81 8.61 9.10
C ARG A 27 8.52 7.76 7.92
N LYS A 28 8.21 6.53 8.15
CA LYS A 28 7.87 5.61 7.09
C LYS A 28 6.38 5.39 7.07
N PHE A 29 5.87 5.15 5.88
CA PHE A 29 4.44 4.96 5.70
C PHE A 29 4.19 3.62 5.06
N LYS A 30 3.16 2.95 5.48
CA LYS A 30 2.80 1.67 4.94
C LYS A 30 1.83 1.88 3.80
N VAL A 31 2.05 1.18 2.70
CA VAL A 31 1.10 1.17 1.62
C VAL A 31 0.28 -0.09 1.80
N ILE A 32 -1.02 0.06 1.89
CA ILE A 32 -1.89 -1.05 2.20
C ILE A 32 -2.88 -1.30 1.08
N TYR A 33 -2.99 -2.55 0.69
CA TYR A 33 -4.00 -2.94 -0.28
C TYR A 33 -5.23 -3.40 0.50
N HIS A 34 -6.39 -2.97 0.03
CA HIS A 34 -7.63 -3.38 0.63
C HIS A 34 -8.41 -4.23 -0.35
N ASN A 35 -9.13 -5.17 0.14
CA ASN A 35 -9.94 -6.02 -0.71
C ASN A 35 -11.10 -5.21 -1.26
N ASP A 36 -11.38 -5.37 -2.55
CA ASP A 36 -12.55 -4.73 -3.08
C ASP A 36 -13.16 -5.68 -4.12
N ASP A 37 -14.39 -5.40 -4.52
CA ASP A 37 -15.12 -6.31 -5.36
C ASP A 37 -14.84 -6.14 -6.82
N PHE A 38 -14.12 -5.13 -7.22
CA PHE A 38 -13.94 -4.86 -8.61
C PHE A 38 -12.55 -5.15 -9.12
N THR A 39 -11.59 -5.29 -8.29
CA THR A 39 -10.22 -5.46 -8.72
C THR A 39 -9.86 -6.93 -8.80
N PRO A 40 -9.47 -7.42 -9.95
CA PRO A 40 -9.14 -8.84 -10.05
C PRO A 40 -7.90 -9.17 -9.24
N MET A 41 -7.85 -10.37 -8.72
CA MET A 41 -6.72 -10.79 -7.92
C MET A 41 -5.44 -10.80 -8.73
N GLU A 42 -5.52 -11.14 -10.00
CA GLU A 42 -4.33 -11.14 -10.82
C GLU A 42 -3.76 -9.74 -10.95
N PHE A 43 -4.61 -8.73 -10.98
CA PHE A 43 -4.16 -7.37 -11.06
C PHE A 43 -3.38 -7.00 -9.80
N VAL A 44 -3.89 -7.44 -8.65
CA VAL A 44 -3.22 -7.15 -7.39
C VAL A 44 -1.83 -7.78 -7.39
N SER A 45 -1.74 -9.04 -7.76
CA SER A 45 -0.46 -9.72 -7.76
C SER A 45 0.50 -9.07 -8.74
N TRP A 46 0.00 -8.72 -9.92
CA TRP A 46 0.84 -8.10 -10.93
C TRP A 46 1.39 -6.75 -10.46
N THR A 47 0.57 -5.93 -9.84
CA THR A 47 1.02 -4.62 -9.39
C THR A 47 2.02 -4.75 -8.26
N LEU A 48 1.87 -5.76 -7.42
CA LEU A 48 2.85 -5.98 -6.37
C LEU A 48 4.20 -6.32 -6.95
N MET A 49 4.22 -7.09 -8.01
CA MET A 49 5.47 -7.42 -8.65
C MET A 49 6.04 -6.22 -9.41
N ALA A 50 5.19 -5.51 -10.11
CA ALA A 50 5.65 -4.43 -10.97
C ALA A 50 6.04 -3.18 -10.22
N TYR A 51 5.31 -2.84 -9.17
CA TYR A 51 5.53 -1.58 -8.50
C TYR A 51 6.09 -1.69 -7.09
N PHE A 52 6.01 -2.85 -6.48
CA PHE A 52 6.50 -3.03 -5.12
C PHE A 52 7.65 -4.01 -5.05
N ASN A 53 8.17 -4.38 -6.21
CA ASN A 53 9.36 -5.20 -6.27
C ASN A 53 9.23 -6.53 -5.53
N LYS A 54 8.07 -7.12 -5.55
CA LYS A 54 7.87 -8.39 -4.88
C LYS A 54 8.10 -9.52 -5.85
N SER A 55 8.54 -10.65 -5.33
CA SER A 55 8.63 -11.83 -6.17
C SER A 55 7.23 -12.35 -6.39
N GLN A 56 7.08 -13.27 -7.31
CA GLN A 56 5.75 -13.80 -7.55
C GLN A 56 5.21 -14.49 -6.32
N ALA A 57 6.04 -15.23 -5.62
CA ALA A 57 5.57 -15.91 -4.41
C ALA A 57 5.13 -14.90 -3.36
N GLU A 58 5.87 -13.84 -3.19
CA GLU A 58 5.50 -12.83 -2.23
C GLU A 58 4.24 -12.12 -2.64
N ALA A 59 4.13 -11.80 -3.93
CA ALA A 59 2.96 -11.09 -4.43
C ALA A 59 1.72 -11.94 -4.24
N ASP A 60 1.82 -13.21 -4.52
CA ASP A 60 0.68 -14.10 -4.36
C ASP A 60 0.29 -14.23 -2.91
N SER A 61 1.26 -14.28 -2.03
CA SER A 61 1.00 -14.38 -0.61
C SER A 61 0.26 -13.14 -0.13
N ILE A 62 0.71 -11.96 -0.55
CA ILE A 62 0.05 -10.72 -0.17
C ILE A 62 -1.35 -10.66 -0.76
N MET A 63 -1.49 -11.11 -1.99
CA MET A 63 -2.79 -11.12 -2.64
C MET A 63 -3.77 -11.97 -1.85
N PHE A 64 -3.35 -13.14 -1.41
CA PHE A 64 -4.22 -13.98 -0.61
C PHE A 64 -4.54 -13.34 0.72
N GLU A 65 -3.59 -12.65 1.31
CA GLU A 65 -3.84 -11.97 2.55
C GLU A 65 -4.89 -10.90 2.36
N VAL A 66 -4.82 -10.13 1.28
CA VAL A 66 -5.80 -9.12 0.99
C VAL A 66 -7.18 -9.78 0.86
N HIS A 67 -7.23 -10.89 0.15
CA HIS A 67 -8.49 -11.54 -0.08
C HIS A 67 -9.08 -12.11 1.20
N LYS A 68 -8.26 -12.76 2.00
CA LYS A 68 -8.78 -13.38 3.19
C LYS A 68 -8.95 -12.48 4.37
N LEU A 69 -8.03 -11.57 4.59
CA LEU A 69 -8.09 -10.72 5.77
C LEU A 69 -8.64 -9.33 5.48
N GLY A 70 -8.83 -9.02 4.24
CA GLY A 70 -9.39 -7.72 3.88
C GLY A 70 -8.36 -6.66 3.59
N ALA A 71 -7.14 -6.85 4.00
CA ALA A 71 -6.10 -5.87 3.75
C ALA A 71 -4.74 -6.47 4.01
N ALA A 72 -3.73 -5.95 3.39
CA ALA A 72 -2.36 -6.38 3.63
C ALA A 72 -1.41 -5.28 3.24
N VAL A 73 -0.23 -5.29 3.85
CA VAL A 73 0.77 -4.28 3.60
C VAL A 73 1.59 -4.66 2.38
N ALA A 74 1.69 -3.76 1.44
CA ALA A 74 2.50 -3.99 0.25
C ALA A 74 3.94 -3.59 0.47
N GLY A 75 4.17 -2.57 1.25
CA GLY A 75 5.53 -2.13 1.52
C GLY A 75 5.54 -0.94 2.43
N ILE A 76 6.72 -0.53 2.84
CA ILE A 76 6.89 0.59 3.74
C ILE A 76 7.91 1.52 3.14
N TYR A 77 7.57 2.77 2.99
CA TYR A 77 8.40 3.71 2.28
C TYR A 77 8.31 5.10 2.88
N ASP A 78 9.19 5.99 2.46
CA ASP A 78 9.05 7.39 2.80
C ASP A 78 7.77 7.91 2.18
N TYR A 79 7.24 8.96 2.70
CA TYR A 79 5.94 9.46 2.26
C TYR A 79 5.87 9.72 0.77
N GLN A 80 6.85 10.38 0.22
CA GLN A 80 6.79 10.70 -1.20
C GLN A 80 6.79 9.46 -2.05
N ILE A 81 7.56 8.47 -1.69
CA ILE A 81 7.61 7.24 -2.46
C ILE A 81 6.31 6.47 -2.29
N ALA A 82 5.80 6.43 -1.07
CA ALA A 82 4.54 5.72 -0.83
C ALA A 82 3.43 6.36 -1.64
N GLU A 83 3.38 7.68 -1.64
CA GLU A 83 2.33 8.38 -2.36
C GLU A 83 2.44 8.15 -3.86
N GLN A 84 3.64 8.15 -4.38
CA GLN A 84 3.81 7.92 -5.79
C GLN A 84 3.40 6.51 -6.19
N LYS A 85 3.72 5.53 -5.38
CA LYS A 85 3.33 4.17 -5.70
C LYS A 85 1.83 4.01 -5.69
N VAL A 86 1.17 4.60 -4.73
CA VAL A 86 -0.28 4.56 -4.68
C VAL A 86 -0.87 5.21 -5.92
N TYR A 87 -0.31 6.35 -6.30
CA TYR A 87 -0.83 7.06 -7.46
C TYR A 87 -0.67 6.22 -8.72
N GLU A 88 0.47 5.60 -8.88
CA GLU A 88 0.72 4.81 -10.07
C GLU A 88 -0.23 3.62 -10.17
N VAL A 89 -0.44 2.94 -9.08
CA VAL A 89 -1.32 1.78 -9.09
C VAL A 89 -2.77 2.22 -9.32
N MET A 90 -3.17 3.29 -8.68
CA MET A 90 -4.53 3.75 -8.84
C MET A 90 -4.82 4.22 -10.27
N GLU A 91 -3.82 4.78 -10.93
CA GLU A 91 -4.02 5.17 -12.30
C GLU A 91 -4.21 3.96 -13.20
N LEU A 92 -3.52 2.89 -12.90
CA LEU A 92 -3.70 1.70 -13.69
C LEU A 92 -5.04 1.06 -13.44
N ALA A 93 -5.57 1.23 -12.28
CA ALA A 93 -6.82 0.58 -11.93
C ALA A 93 -8.04 1.28 -12.51
N LYS A 94 -7.87 2.44 -13.11
CA LYS A 94 -9.03 3.15 -13.61
C LYS A 94 -9.68 2.51 -14.80
#